data_b9ac3c6872014f49ebb0c15fa95823ef
#
_entry.id   b9ac3c6872014f49ebb0c15fa95823ef
#
_cell.length_a   1.000
_cell.length_b   1.000
_cell.length_c   1.000
_cell.angle_alpha   90.00
_cell.angle_beta   90.00
_cell.angle_gamma   90.00
#
_symmetry.space_group_name_H-M   'P 1'
#
loop_
_entity.id
_entity.type
_entity.pdbx_description
1 polymer ?
#
loop_
_entity_poly.entity_id
_entity_poly.type
_entity_poly.pdbx_seq_one_letter_code
_entity_poly.pdbx_strand_id
1 'polypeptide(L)'
;MGIGIGTPKLDLPTLLKFKDDAIDGNVKGVDYLLKKNKIDAVHGTGKIIGTGKVEVKTADGKTQVLETKNIVIATGSDVAKLRGVDVDGKRIVTSDQAIALDKVPGRLLVIGAGVIGLELGSVWRRLGSKVTVVE
;
A
#
# COMPACT_ATOMS: atom_id res chain seq x y z
N MET A 1 16.32 3.65 36.07
CA MET A 1 14.99 3.06 36.28
C MET A 1 15.01 1.66 35.64
N GLY A 2 14.86 0.60 36.44
CA GLY A 2 14.77 -0.77 35.94
C GLY A 2 13.29 -1.14 35.76
N ILE A 3 12.82 -1.25 34.51
CA ILE A 3 11.47 -1.77 34.21
C ILE A 3 11.67 -3.19 33.71
N GLY A 4 11.22 -4.17 34.51
CA GLY A 4 11.16 -5.56 34.10
C GLY A 4 9.79 -5.85 33.48
N ILE A 5 9.78 -6.32 32.24
CA ILE A 5 8.59 -6.84 31.58
C ILE A 5 8.78 -8.33 31.31
N GLY A 6 7.68 -9.10 31.42
CA GLY A 6 7.68 -10.51 30.97
C GLY A 6 7.94 -10.62 29.47
N THR A 7 8.14 -11.84 28.99
CA THR A 7 8.32 -12.11 27.54
C THR A 7 7.06 -11.66 26.78
N PRO A 8 7.15 -10.71 25.87
CA PRO A 8 6.00 -10.28 25.09
C PRO A 8 5.52 -11.41 24.19
N LYS A 9 4.20 -11.54 24.06
CA LYS A 9 3.56 -12.48 23.12
C LYS A 9 3.00 -11.69 21.96
N LEU A 10 3.30 -12.15 20.74
CA LEU A 10 2.72 -11.59 19.53
C LEU A 10 1.31 -12.15 19.33
N ASP A 11 0.33 -11.27 19.19
CA ASP A 11 -0.99 -11.54 18.63
C ASP A 11 -1.05 -10.89 17.25
N LEU A 12 -0.64 -11.63 16.21
CA LEU A 12 -0.55 -11.11 14.86
C LEU A 12 -1.91 -10.66 14.30
N PRO A 13 -3.02 -11.41 14.47
CA PRO A 13 -4.33 -10.94 14.04
C PRO A 13 -4.71 -9.57 14.63
N THR A 14 -4.50 -9.38 15.92
CA THR A 14 -4.77 -8.09 16.59
C THR A 14 -3.85 -6.98 16.06
N LEU A 15 -2.57 -7.28 15.81
CA LEU A 15 -1.63 -6.33 15.21
C LEU A 15 -2.06 -5.91 13.80
N LEU A 16 -2.46 -6.86 12.95
CA LEU A 16 -2.95 -6.58 11.61
C LEU A 16 -4.25 -5.77 11.63
N LYS A 17 -5.17 -6.13 12.53
CA LYS A 17 -6.40 -5.34 12.71
C LYS A 17 -6.11 -3.90 13.11
N PHE A 18 -5.19 -3.67 14.03
CA PHE A 18 -4.77 -2.32 14.41
C PHE A 18 -4.23 -1.52 13.21
N LYS A 19 -3.43 -2.18 12.36
CA LYS A 19 -2.95 -1.59 11.10
C LYS A 19 -4.12 -1.20 10.19
N ASP A 20 -5.09 -2.10 9.99
CA ASP A 20 -6.25 -1.84 9.13
C ASP A 20 -7.13 -0.71 9.68
N ASP A 21 -7.36 -0.68 11.00
CA ASP A 21 -8.11 0.41 11.64
C ASP A 21 -7.41 1.77 11.46
N ALA A 22 -6.07 1.80 11.49
CA ALA A 22 -5.29 3.01 11.23
C ALA A 22 -5.39 3.46 9.76
N ILE A 23 -5.35 2.52 8.82
CA ILE A 23 -5.53 2.80 7.37
C ILE A 23 -6.92 3.38 7.13
N ASP A 24 -7.96 2.74 7.66
CA ASP A 24 -9.35 3.21 7.54
C ASP A 24 -9.53 4.63 8.10
N GLY A 25 -8.90 4.91 9.24
CA GLY A 25 -8.90 6.25 9.82
C GLY A 25 -8.28 7.30 8.89
N ASN A 26 -7.14 6.97 8.27
CA ASN A 26 -6.48 7.86 7.32
C ASN A 26 -7.31 8.07 6.04
N VAL A 27 -7.89 7.03 5.47
CA VAL A 27 -8.75 7.12 4.28
C VAL A 27 -9.95 8.01 4.55
N LYS A 28 -10.66 7.80 5.68
CA LYS A 28 -11.78 8.65 6.09
C LYS A 28 -11.35 10.09 6.34
N GLY A 29 -10.13 10.29 6.85
CA GLY A 29 -9.53 11.62 7.04
C GLY A 29 -9.34 12.36 5.72
N VAL A 30 -8.86 11.67 4.68
CA VAL A 30 -8.73 12.26 3.33
C VAL A 30 -10.11 12.63 2.77
N ASP A 31 -11.10 11.75 2.84
CA ASP A 31 -12.46 12.03 2.40
C ASP A 31 -13.07 13.26 3.11
N TYR A 32 -12.83 13.35 4.42
CA TYR A 32 -13.25 14.53 5.20
C TYR A 32 -12.59 15.82 4.68
N LEU A 33 -11.27 15.77 4.42
CA LEU A 33 -10.54 16.94 3.92
C LEU A 33 -11.01 17.38 2.54
N LEU A 34 -11.27 16.45 1.63
CA LEU A 34 -11.82 16.76 0.31
C LEU A 34 -13.18 17.46 0.45
N LYS A 35 -14.10 16.90 1.23
CA LYS A 35 -15.42 17.49 1.49
C LYS A 35 -15.32 18.87 2.15
N LYS A 36 -14.49 19.01 3.19
CA LYS A 36 -14.27 20.26 3.92
C LYS A 36 -13.77 21.37 3.00
N ASN A 37 -12.91 21.04 2.05
CA ASN A 37 -12.33 21.99 1.10
C ASN A 37 -13.16 22.13 -0.19
N LYS A 38 -14.33 21.50 -0.27
CA LYS A 38 -15.22 21.53 -1.44
C LYS A 38 -14.51 21.07 -2.73
N ILE A 39 -13.72 20.00 -2.59
CA ILE A 39 -13.02 19.33 -3.69
C ILE A 39 -13.86 18.16 -4.15
N ASP A 40 -14.18 18.10 -5.43
CA ASP A 40 -14.92 16.99 -6.01
C ASP A 40 -13.98 15.79 -6.20
N ALA A 41 -14.31 14.67 -5.54
CA ALA A 41 -13.62 13.41 -5.71
C ALA A 41 -14.33 12.57 -6.78
N VAL A 42 -13.70 12.41 -7.92
CA VAL A 42 -14.24 11.61 -9.04
C VAL A 42 -13.48 10.29 -9.12
N HIS A 43 -14.18 9.19 -8.83
CA HIS A 43 -13.60 7.85 -8.85
C HIS A 43 -13.73 7.21 -10.22
N GLY A 44 -12.61 6.78 -10.81
CA GLY A 44 -12.61 6.14 -12.11
C GLY A 44 -11.23 6.12 -12.76
N THR A 45 -11.19 5.68 -14.03
CA THR A 45 -9.96 5.72 -14.83
C THR A 45 -9.92 7.03 -15.61
N GLY A 46 -8.94 7.87 -15.31
CA GLY A 46 -8.71 9.14 -15.98
C GLY A 46 -7.85 9.00 -17.24
N LYS A 47 -8.22 9.71 -18.31
CA LYS A 47 -7.46 9.79 -19.55
C LYS A 47 -7.42 11.26 -20.03
N ILE A 48 -6.24 11.77 -20.26
CA ILE A 48 -6.08 13.09 -20.89
C ILE A 48 -6.43 12.96 -22.36
N ILE A 49 -7.47 13.65 -22.80
CA ILE A 49 -7.99 13.60 -24.17
C ILE A 49 -7.67 14.85 -24.99
N GLY A 50 -7.08 15.86 -24.37
CA GLY A 50 -6.69 17.12 -25.00
C GLY A 50 -6.25 18.13 -23.97
N THR A 51 -5.85 19.31 -24.44
CA THR A 51 -5.44 20.41 -23.57
C THR A 51 -6.58 20.78 -22.61
N GLY A 52 -6.33 20.70 -21.31
CA GLY A 52 -7.29 21.04 -20.27
C GLY A 52 -8.50 20.11 -20.21
N LYS A 53 -8.46 18.92 -20.80
CA LYS A 53 -9.57 17.95 -20.80
C LYS A 53 -9.16 16.59 -20.31
N VAL A 54 -9.85 16.10 -19.28
CA VAL A 54 -9.68 14.77 -18.73
C VAL A 54 -10.99 14.00 -18.82
N GLU A 55 -10.98 12.91 -19.55
CA GLU A 55 -12.09 11.95 -19.57
C GLU A 55 -11.96 11.01 -18.38
N VAL A 56 -13.04 10.81 -17.63
CA VAL A 56 -13.07 9.85 -16.53
C VAL A 56 -14.15 8.80 -16.82
N LYS A 57 -13.73 7.54 -16.87
CA LYS A 57 -14.61 6.37 -16.97
C LYS A 57 -14.81 5.79 -15.58
N THR A 58 -16.03 5.85 -15.07
CA THR A 58 -16.42 5.32 -13.75
C THR A 58 -16.65 3.81 -13.78
N ALA A 59 -16.69 3.17 -12.62
CA ALA A 59 -16.85 1.71 -12.51
C ALA A 59 -18.19 1.20 -13.07
N ASP A 60 -19.26 2.04 -13.06
CA ASP A 60 -20.55 1.74 -13.66
C ASP A 60 -20.58 1.93 -15.20
N GLY A 61 -19.43 2.22 -15.80
CA GLY A 61 -19.25 2.35 -17.25
C GLY A 61 -19.62 3.72 -17.82
N LYS A 62 -20.06 4.66 -16.99
CA LYS A 62 -20.32 6.03 -17.45
C LYS A 62 -19.02 6.76 -17.72
N THR A 63 -19.08 7.70 -18.64
CA THR A 63 -17.95 8.55 -19.00
C THR A 63 -18.36 10.01 -18.82
N GLN A 64 -17.47 10.78 -18.19
CA GLN A 64 -17.61 12.24 -18.08
C GLN A 64 -16.32 12.92 -18.49
N VAL A 65 -16.43 14.13 -19.03
CA VAL A 65 -15.28 14.97 -19.37
C VAL A 65 -15.19 16.13 -18.39
N LEU A 66 -14.04 16.26 -17.76
CA LEU A 66 -13.72 17.36 -16.86
C LEU A 66 -12.86 18.37 -17.62
N GLU A 67 -13.23 19.65 -17.54
CA GLU A 67 -12.45 20.75 -18.10
C GLU A 67 -11.67 21.44 -16.98
N THR A 68 -10.39 21.73 -17.22
CA THR A 68 -9.52 22.33 -16.23
C THR A 68 -8.44 23.20 -16.87
N LYS A 69 -7.95 24.18 -16.12
CA LYS A 69 -6.82 25.01 -16.54
C LYS A 69 -5.47 24.29 -16.39
N ASN A 70 -5.34 23.43 -15.37
CA ASN A 70 -4.10 22.72 -15.06
C ASN A 70 -4.41 21.27 -14.74
N ILE A 71 -3.53 20.36 -15.14
CA ILE A 71 -3.60 18.93 -14.83
C ILE A 71 -2.35 18.55 -14.05
N VAL A 72 -2.55 17.92 -12.89
CA VAL A 72 -1.47 17.31 -12.12
C VAL A 72 -1.59 15.79 -12.23
N ILE A 73 -0.54 15.13 -12.72
CA ILE A 73 -0.47 13.68 -12.82
C ILE A 73 0.17 13.16 -11.53
N ALA A 74 -0.63 12.52 -10.69
CA ALA A 74 -0.22 11.97 -9.39
C ALA A 74 -0.82 10.56 -9.22
N THR A 75 -0.58 9.68 -10.19
CA THR A 75 -1.24 8.38 -10.32
C THR A 75 -0.64 7.27 -9.44
N GLY A 76 0.36 7.60 -8.64
CA GLY A 76 1.04 6.63 -7.78
C GLY A 76 2.05 5.78 -8.53
N SER A 77 2.39 4.64 -7.95
CA SER A 77 3.34 3.67 -8.50
C SER A 77 2.78 2.25 -8.36
N ASP A 78 3.29 1.36 -9.16
CA ASP A 78 2.95 -0.05 -9.12
C ASP A 78 4.22 -0.88 -8.93
N VAL A 79 4.07 -2.16 -8.62
CA VAL A 79 5.19 -3.07 -8.40
C VAL A 79 5.94 -3.34 -9.72
N ALA A 80 7.24 -3.08 -9.73
CA ALA A 80 8.08 -3.41 -10.87
C ALA A 80 8.17 -4.93 -11.06
N LYS A 81 7.88 -5.40 -12.28
CA LYS A 81 8.01 -6.82 -12.62
C LYS A 81 9.48 -7.23 -12.67
N LEU A 82 9.83 -8.27 -11.93
CA LEU A 82 11.16 -8.87 -11.99
C LEU A 82 11.17 -9.94 -13.10
N ARG A 83 12.10 -9.80 -14.05
CA ARG A 83 12.22 -10.74 -15.17
C ARG A 83 12.57 -12.14 -14.66
N GLY A 84 11.82 -13.14 -15.09
CA GLY A 84 12.04 -14.55 -14.73
C GLY A 84 11.52 -14.93 -13.33
N VAL A 85 10.75 -14.05 -12.68
CA VAL A 85 10.11 -14.32 -11.40
C VAL A 85 8.61 -14.05 -11.52
N ASP A 86 7.83 -15.11 -11.37
CA ASP A 86 6.38 -15.00 -11.36
C ASP A 86 5.86 -14.91 -9.92
N VAL A 87 5.06 -13.89 -9.66
CA VAL A 87 4.40 -13.70 -8.35
C VAL A 87 3.20 -14.63 -8.26
N ASP A 88 3.23 -15.56 -7.32
CA ASP A 88 2.14 -16.52 -7.10
C ASP A 88 1.14 -16.08 -6.02
N GLY A 89 1.44 -14.96 -5.33
CA GLY A 89 0.64 -14.43 -4.24
C GLY A 89 0.65 -15.27 -2.96
N LYS A 90 1.50 -16.30 -2.87
CA LYS A 90 1.59 -17.23 -1.73
C LYS A 90 3.01 -17.35 -1.17
N ARG A 91 3.95 -17.79 -2.00
CA ARG A 91 5.37 -17.92 -1.65
C ARG A 91 6.21 -16.79 -2.21
N ILE A 92 5.89 -16.38 -3.42
CA ILE A 92 6.49 -15.24 -4.10
C ILE A 92 5.42 -14.16 -4.12
N VAL A 93 5.63 -13.13 -3.32
CA VAL A 93 4.66 -12.06 -3.06
C VAL A 93 5.27 -10.70 -3.36
N THR A 94 4.43 -9.73 -3.63
CA THR A 94 4.82 -8.32 -3.69
C THR A 94 4.69 -7.66 -2.31
N SER A 95 5.05 -6.39 -2.20
CA SER A 95 4.81 -5.59 -0.99
C SER A 95 3.35 -5.57 -0.56
N ASP A 96 2.41 -5.65 -1.51
CA ASP A 96 0.98 -5.60 -1.22
C ASP A 96 0.49 -6.79 -0.39
N GLN A 97 1.01 -7.99 -0.66
CA GLN A 97 0.72 -9.15 0.17
C GLN A 97 1.65 -9.21 1.39
N ALA A 98 2.91 -8.78 1.23
CA ALA A 98 3.89 -8.85 2.31
C ALA A 98 3.52 -7.98 3.52
N ILE A 99 2.73 -6.93 3.36
CA ILE A 99 2.24 -6.08 4.46
C ILE A 99 1.13 -6.75 5.30
N ALA A 100 0.57 -7.88 4.84
CA ALA A 100 -0.60 -8.52 5.45
C ALA A 100 -0.48 -10.06 5.48
N LEU A 101 0.73 -10.61 5.70
CA LEU A 101 0.89 -12.05 5.83
C LEU A 101 0.12 -12.56 7.04
N ASP A 102 -0.58 -13.68 6.88
CA ASP A 102 -1.40 -14.30 7.91
C ASP A 102 -0.60 -14.94 9.06
N LYS A 103 0.69 -15.13 8.85
CA LYS A 103 1.64 -15.68 9.83
C LYS A 103 3.03 -15.09 9.64
N VAL A 104 3.80 -15.05 10.72
CA VAL A 104 5.22 -14.67 10.66
C VAL A 104 5.98 -15.75 9.87
N PRO A 105 6.60 -15.41 8.73
CA PRO A 105 7.36 -16.39 7.96
C PRO A 105 8.63 -16.80 8.74
N GLY A 106 8.93 -18.08 8.80
CA GLY A 106 10.15 -18.56 9.46
C GLY A 106 11.41 -18.03 8.76
N ARG A 107 11.36 -17.91 7.43
CA ARG A 107 12.42 -17.31 6.58
C ARG A 107 11.77 -16.40 5.55
N LEU A 108 12.33 -15.21 5.37
CA LEU A 108 11.91 -14.24 4.38
C LEU A 108 13.11 -13.81 3.54
N LEU A 109 13.02 -14.00 2.24
CA LEU A 109 13.95 -13.42 1.27
C LEU A 109 13.33 -12.17 0.69
N VAL A 110 14.02 -11.05 0.79
CA VAL A 110 13.63 -9.77 0.19
C VAL A 110 14.52 -9.53 -1.03
N ILE A 111 13.92 -9.33 -2.18
CA ILE A 111 14.62 -8.94 -3.41
C ILE A 111 14.40 -7.45 -3.62
N GLY A 112 15.49 -6.70 -3.57
CA GLY A 112 15.51 -5.24 -3.58
C GLY A 112 15.73 -4.64 -2.20
N ALA A 113 16.85 -3.95 -2.00
CA ALA A 113 17.21 -3.25 -0.77
C ALA A 113 16.69 -1.81 -0.72
N GLY A 114 15.67 -1.48 -1.52
CA GLY A 114 14.97 -0.21 -1.47
C GLY A 114 14.16 -0.03 -0.19
N VAL A 115 13.64 1.17 0.03
CA VAL A 115 12.93 1.57 1.26
C VAL A 115 11.82 0.58 1.66
N ILE A 116 10.96 0.18 0.73
CA ILE A 116 9.84 -0.75 1.00
C ILE A 116 10.35 -2.12 1.47
N GLY A 117 11.34 -2.68 0.77
CA GLY A 117 11.92 -3.99 1.11
C GLY A 117 12.58 -3.99 2.48
N LEU A 118 13.34 -2.95 2.81
CA LEU A 118 14.01 -2.82 4.11
C LEU A 118 13.02 -2.56 5.24
N GLU A 119 12.00 -1.73 5.04
CA GLU A 119 10.98 -1.46 6.08
C GLU A 119 10.18 -2.73 6.39
N LEU A 120 9.59 -3.39 5.40
CA LEU A 120 8.81 -4.62 5.61
C LEU A 120 9.71 -5.74 6.15
N GLY A 121 10.91 -5.91 5.60
CA GLY A 121 11.89 -6.87 6.10
C GLY A 121 12.25 -6.62 7.57
N SER A 122 12.44 -5.36 7.97
CA SER A 122 12.70 -4.97 9.36
C SER A 122 11.54 -5.34 10.30
N VAL A 123 10.30 -5.10 9.88
CA VAL A 123 9.10 -5.47 10.65
C VAL A 123 9.07 -6.98 10.87
N TRP A 124 9.13 -7.78 9.81
CA TRP A 124 9.06 -9.23 9.92
C TRP A 124 10.24 -9.83 10.71
N ARG A 125 11.43 -9.23 10.59
CA ARG A 125 12.57 -9.65 11.41
C ARG A 125 12.32 -9.41 12.91
N ARG A 126 11.77 -8.27 13.28
CA ARG A 126 11.44 -7.96 14.69
C ARG A 126 10.34 -8.88 15.23
N LEU A 127 9.46 -9.36 14.36
CA LEU A 127 8.42 -10.33 14.70
C LEU A 127 8.91 -11.79 14.74
N GLY A 128 10.19 -12.04 14.41
CA GLY A 128 10.84 -13.35 14.56
C GLY A 128 11.26 -14.04 13.27
N SER A 129 11.04 -13.44 12.09
CA SER A 129 11.53 -14.00 10.82
C SER A 129 13.05 -13.96 10.70
N LYS A 130 13.66 -14.98 10.09
CA LYS A 130 15.02 -14.90 9.58
C LYS A 130 14.97 -14.22 8.20
N VAL A 131 15.42 -12.98 8.14
CA VAL A 131 15.37 -12.17 6.91
C VAL A 131 16.72 -12.15 6.21
N THR A 132 16.69 -12.35 4.90
CA THR A 132 17.83 -12.15 3.98
C THR A 132 17.40 -11.13 2.93
N VAL A 133 18.25 -10.15 2.65
CA VAL A 133 18.02 -9.15 1.62
C VAL A 133 19.07 -9.33 0.53
N VAL A 134 18.64 -9.26 -0.72
CA VAL A 134 19.52 -9.27 -1.91
C VAL A 134 19.14 -8.08 -2.80
N GLU A 135 20.17 -7.47 -3.42
CA GLU A 135 20.05 -6.36 -4.34
C GLU A 135 20.46 -6.79 -5.74
#